data_2422992e7277b6dd68efcc7673205f62
#
_entry.id   2422992e7277b6dd68efcc7673205f62
#
_cell.length_a   1.000
_cell.length_b   1.000
_cell.length_c   1.000
_cell.angle_alpha   90.00
_cell.angle_beta   90.00
_cell.angle_gamma   90.00
#
_symmetry.space_group_name_H-M   'P 1'
#
loop_
_entity.id
_entity.type
_entity.pdbx_description
1 polymer ?
#
loop_
_entity_poly.entity_id
_entity_poly.type
_entity_poly.pdbx_seq_one_letter_code
_entity_poly.pdbx_strand_id
1 'polypeptide(L)'
;MRRVYMDNAATTALNKEVLDAMMPCLTDIYGNPSSLHTFGQEAHKAVADAREKVARALNAADAEKEIIFTGCGTESDNMVLRGIAERLSKKGKHIITTAVEHHAVLYTCRYLEKQGFEVTYLPVDEFGRVTAEQVREAIRP
;
A
#
# COMPACT_ATOMS: atom_id res chain seq x y z
N MET A 1 -9.79 -33.08 -17.37
CA MET A 1 -8.55 -32.27 -17.57
C MET A 1 -8.24 -31.55 -16.26
N ARG A 2 -7.03 -31.67 -15.71
CA ARG A 2 -6.62 -30.97 -14.48
C ARG A 2 -6.36 -29.51 -14.84
N ARG A 3 -7.05 -28.55 -14.17
CA ARG A 3 -6.74 -27.11 -14.28
C ARG A 3 -5.63 -26.76 -13.27
N VAL A 4 -4.62 -26.02 -13.73
CA VAL A 4 -3.55 -25.49 -12.88
C VAL A 4 -3.50 -23.98 -13.10
N TYR A 5 -3.65 -23.22 -12.01
CA TYR A 5 -3.47 -21.77 -12.02
C TYR A 5 -2.05 -21.45 -11.58
N MET A 6 -1.31 -20.71 -12.40
CA MET A 6 0.12 -20.42 -12.17
C MET A 6 0.42 -18.92 -12.15
N ASP A 7 -0.60 -18.06 -12.15
CA ASP A 7 -0.44 -16.59 -12.15
C ASP A 7 -0.78 -15.98 -10.77
N ASN A 8 -0.20 -16.56 -9.72
CA ASN A 8 -0.45 -16.09 -8.34
C ASN A 8 0.15 -14.72 -8.03
N ALA A 9 1.03 -14.20 -8.88
CA ALA A 9 1.54 -12.84 -8.78
C ALA A 9 0.45 -11.80 -9.16
N ALA A 10 -0.44 -12.13 -10.08
CA ALA A 10 -1.54 -11.25 -10.47
C ALA A 10 -2.69 -11.31 -9.47
N THR A 11 -3.09 -12.51 -9.04
CA THR A 11 -4.19 -12.70 -8.08
C THR A 11 -4.14 -14.10 -7.46
N THR A 12 -4.78 -14.27 -6.30
CA THR A 12 -4.89 -15.55 -5.60
C THR A 12 -6.34 -15.83 -5.24
N ALA A 13 -6.68 -17.10 -5.10
CA ALA A 13 -7.96 -17.48 -4.52
C ALA A 13 -8.01 -17.07 -3.04
N LEU A 14 -9.18 -16.64 -2.60
CA LEU A 14 -9.40 -16.34 -1.18
C LEU A 14 -9.32 -17.63 -0.36
N ASN A 15 -8.53 -17.61 0.71
CA ASN A 15 -8.45 -18.73 1.64
C ASN A 15 -9.80 -18.90 2.37
N LYS A 16 -10.23 -20.15 2.56
CA LYS A 16 -11.51 -20.45 3.21
C LYS A 16 -11.62 -19.87 4.62
N GLU A 17 -10.58 -19.97 5.43
CA GLU A 17 -10.57 -19.41 6.78
C GLU A 17 -10.73 -17.88 6.78
N VAL A 18 -10.13 -17.20 5.78
CA VAL A 18 -10.28 -15.77 5.59
C VAL A 18 -11.70 -15.43 5.16
N LEU A 19 -12.27 -16.19 4.23
CA LEU A 19 -13.67 -16.01 3.80
C LEU A 19 -14.64 -16.17 4.97
N ASP A 20 -14.48 -17.23 5.77
CA ASP A 20 -15.32 -17.50 6.92
C ASP A 20 -15.24 -16.36 7.97
N ALA A 21 -14.04 -15.77 8.16
CA ALA A 21 -13.86 -14.63 9.04
C ALA A 21 -14.46 -13.32 8.49
N MET A 22 -14.55 -13.17 7.16
CA MET A 22 -15.15 -12.00 6.51
C MET A 22 -16.68 -12.06 6.50
N MET A 23 -17.27 -13.25 6.44
CA MET A 23 -18.72 -13.42 6.30
C MET A 23 -19.55 -12.63 7.30
N PRO A 24 -19.24 -12.63 8.63
CA PRO A 24 -20.00 -11.83 9.59
C PRO A 24 -19.98 -10.31 9.30
N CYS A 25 -18.88 -9.80 8.74
CA CYS A 25 -18.78 -8.40 8.36
C CYS A 25 -19.58 -8.05 7.09
N LEU A 26 -19.97 -9.05 6.30
CA LEU A 26 -20.78 -8.88 5.10
C LEU A 26 -22.29 -9.06 5.37
N THR A 27 -22.66 -9.75 6.45
CA THR A 27 -24.04 -10.14 6.74
C THR A 27 -24.61 -9.53 8.01
N ASP A 28 -23.84 -9.48 9.10
CA ASP A 28 -24.32 -9.15 10.44
C ASP A 28 -23.73 -7.81 10.95
N ILE A 29 -22.43 -7.58 10.72
CA ILE A 29 -21.68 -6.40 11.19
C ILE A 29 -21.53 -5.42 10.01
N TYR A 30 -22.61 -5.00 9.40
CA TYR A 30 -22.65 -4.14 8.21
C TYR A 30 -22.83 -2.64 8.51
N GLY A 31 -22.85 -2.26 9.78
CA GLY A 31 -23.04 -0.86 10.20
C GLY A 31 -21.94 0.06 9.70
N ASN A 32 -22.26 1.33 9.52
CA ASN A 32 -21.24 2.33 9.23
C ASN A 32 -20.39 2.58 10.50
N PRO A 33 -19.07 2.34 10.49
CA PRO A 33 -18.20 2.48 11.66
C PRO A 33 -18.10 3.91 12.19
N SER A 34 -18.60 4.92 11.47
CA SER A 34 -18.68 6.30 11.92
C SER A 34 -19.99 6.64 12.67
N SER A 35 -20.95 5.71 12.70
CA SER A 35 -22.24 5.92 13.37
C SER A 35 -22.14 5.67 14.87
N LEU A 36 -22.86 6.49 15.67
CA LEU A 36 -22.82 6.45 17.14
C LEU A 36 -23.70 5.36 17.75
N HIS A 37 -24.65 4.80 16.99
CA HIS A 37 -25.54 3.74 17.46
C HIS A 37 -24.85 2.38 17.49
N THR A 38 -25.46 1.38 18.13
CA THR A 38 -24.88 0.04 18.39
C THR A 38 -24.29 -0.62 17.14
N PHE A 39 -25.02 -0.64 16.00
CA PHE A 39 -24.51 -1.21 14.76
C PHE A 39 -23.23 -0.54 14.25
N GLY A 40 -23.13 0.79 14.41
CA GLY A 40 -21.92 1.53 14.07
C GLY A 40 -20.76 1.20 15.00
N GLN A 41 -21.03 1.08 16.30
CA GLN A 41 -20.01 0.73 17.30
C GLN A 41 -19.46 -0.69 17.10
N GLU A 42 -20.31 -1.66 16.75
CA GLU A 42 -19.90 -3.03 16.41
C GLU A 42 -18.99 -3.04 15.19
N ALA A 43 -19.36 -2.33 14.12
CA ALA A 43 -18.53 -2.20 12.91
C ALA A 43 -17.21 -1.46 13.20
N HIS A 44 -17.25 -0.39 14.01
CA HIS A 44 -16.06 0.33 14.45
C HIS A 44 -15.08 -0.59 15.19
N LYS A 45 -15.60 -1.38 16.12
CA LYS A 45 -14.80 -2.35 16.87
C LYS A 45 -14.14 -3.37 15.94
N ALA A 46 -14.86 -3.92 14.96
CA ALA A 46 -14.32 -4.87 13.99
C ALA A 46 -13.16 -4.27 13.19
N VAL A 47 -13.29 -3.02 12.75
CA VAL A 47 -12.21 -2.30 12.04
C VAL A 47 -11.01 -2.02 12.97
N ALA A 48 -11.24 -1.59 14.20
CA ALA A 48 -10.19 -1.33 15.18
C ALA A 48 -9.41 -2.62 15.52
N ASP A 49 -10.12 -3.72 15.79
CA ASP A 49 -9.49 -5.01 16.08
C ASP A 49 -8.66 -5.53 14.89
N ALA A 50 -9.11 -5.31 13.65
CA ALA A 50 -8.36 -5.66 12.44
C ALA A 50 -7.11 -4.79 12.30
N ARG A 51 -7.22 -3.48 12.54
CA ARG A 51 -6.11 -2.52 12.50
C ARG A 51 -5.01 -2.88 13.48
N GLU A 52 -5.36 -3.23 14.71
CA GLU A 52 -4.45 -3.70 15.74
C GLU A 52 -3.70 -4.98 15.33
N LYS A 53 -4.40 -5.93 14.67
CA LYS A 53 -3.75 -7.16 14.17
C LYS A 53 -2.73 -6.85 13.08
N VAL A 54 -3.06 -5.96 12.14
CA VAL A 54 -2.13 -5.53 11.08
C VAL A 54 -0.94 -4.78 11.68
N ALA A 55 -1.19 -3.85 12.62
CA ALA A 55 -0.14 -3.12 13.32
C ALA A 55 0.87 -4.06 13.99
N ARG A 56 0.38 -5.05 14.73
CA ARG A 56 1.25 -6.06 15.35
C ARG A 56 2.05 -6.88 14.35
N ALA A 57 1.43 -7.26 13.23
CA ALA A 57 2.11 -8.02 12.18
C ALA A 57 3.24 -7.23 11.50
N LEU A 58 3.08 -5.90 11.40
CA LEU A 58 4.05 -4.98 10.81
C LEU A 58 4.97 -4.32 11.84
N ASN A 59 4.83 -4.67 13.13
CA ASN A 59 5.57 -4.05 14.23
C ASN A 59 5.39 -2.52 14.30
N ALA A 60 4.19 -2.03 13.98
CA ALA A 60 3.82 -0.63 14.14
C ALA A 60 3.52 -0.33 15.62
N ALA A 61 3.94 0.84 16.10
CA ALA A 61 3.82 1.23 17.50
C ALA A 61 2.43 1.81 17.83
N ASP A 62 1.79 2.46 16.86
CA ASP A 62 0.47 3.12 17.01
C ASP A 62 -0.42 2.71 15.83
N ALA A 63 -1.33 1.79 16.09
CA ALA A 63 -2.21 1.24 15.07
C ALA A 63 -3.09 2.31 14.40
N GLU A 64 -3.57 3.30 15.15
CA GLU A 64 -4.46 4.33 14.61
C GLU A 64 -3.74 5.33 13.70
N LYS A 65 -2.47 5.64 14.01
CA LYS A 65 -1.68 6.62 13.26
C LYS A 65 -0.86 6.02 12.12
N GLU A 66 -0.41 4.76 12.29
CA GLU A 66 0.54 4.15 11.37
C GLU A 66 -0.11 3.20 10.36
N ILE A 67 -1.33 2.69 10.66
CA ILE A 67 -2.03 1.79 9.74
C ILE A 67 -3.21 2.52 9.10
N ILE A 68 -3.15 2.64 7.78
CA ILE A 68 -4.22 3.25 6.97
C ILE A 68 -4.73 2.21 5.98
N PHE A 69 -6.00 1.88 6.06
CA PHE A 69 -6.65 1.02 5.08
C PHE A 69 -7.04 1.82 3.83
N THR A 70 -6.73 1.27 2.68
CA THR A 70 -7.08 1.84 1.37
C THR A 70 -7.88 0.83 0.55
N GLY A 71 -8.51 1.28 -0.51
CA GLY A 71 -9.31 0.43 -1.39
C GLY A 71 -8.48 -0.54 -2.23
N CYS A 72 -7.21 -0.23 -2.47
CA CYS A 72 -6.28 -1.10 -3.22
C CYS A 72 -4.83 -0.62 -3.09
N GLY A 73 -3.87 -1.46 -3.53
CA GLY A 73 -2.45 -1.12 -3.54
C GLY A 73 -2.12 0.14 -4.36
N THR A 74 -2.80 0.34 -5.50
CA THR A 74 -2.61 1.56 -6.31
C THR A 74 -2.96 2.83 -5.53
N GLU A 75 -4.01 2.80 -4.72
CA GLU A 75 -4.36 3.93 -3.84
C GLU A 75 -3.29 4.14 -2.77
N SER A 76 -2.80 3.06 -2.15
CA SER A 76 -1.73 3.12 -1.16
C SER A 76 -0.47 3.76 -1.74
N ASP A 77 0.00 3.29 -2.90
CA ASP A 77 1.19 3.82 -3.58
C ASP A 77 1.04 5.31 -3.90
N ASN A 78 -0.10 5.69 -4.46
CA ASN A 78 -0.37 7.09 -4.79
C ASN A 78 -0.46 7.98 -3.55
N MET A 79 -1.12 7.51 -2.50
CA MET A 79 -1.27 8.26 -1.25
C MET A 79 0.10 8.53 -0.61
N VAL A 80 0.97 7.52 -0.56
CA VAL A 80 2.32 7.67 0.00
C VAL A 80 3.18 8.57 -0.87
N LEU A 81 3.29 8.26 -2.17
CA LEU A 81 4.20 8.99 -3.07
C LEU A 81 3.81 10.47 -3.18
N ARG A 82 2.54 10.75 -3.44
CA ARG A 82 2.06 12.15 -3.57
C ARG A 82 2.06 12.89 -2.25
N GLY A 83 1.60 12.24 -1.18
CA GLY A 83 1.53 12.86 0.14
C GLY A 83 2.92 13.21 0.70
N ILE A 84 3.91 12.31 0.56
CA ILE A 84 5.28 12.59 0.99
C ILE A 84 5.93 13.63 0.09
N ALA A 85 5.80 13.52 -1.23
CA ALA A 85 6.35 14.47 -2.19
C ALA A 85 5.85 15.89 -1.90
N GLU A 86 4.55 16.08 -1.70
CA GLU A 86 3.97 17.37 -1.37
C GLU A 86 4.46 17.89 -0.01
N ARG A 87 4.36 17.07 1.03
CA ARG A 87 4.72 17.44 2.42
C ARG A 87 6.19 17.81 2.56
N LEU A 88 7.08 17.10 1.86
CA LEU A 88 8.52 17.29 1.96
C LEU A 88 9.12 18.13 0.83
N SER A 89 8.31 18.70 -0.06
CA SER A 89 8.75 19.47 -1.23
C SER A 89 9.70 20.63 -0.93
N LYS A 90 9.65 21.17 0.28
CA LYS A 90 10.59 22.20 0.78
C LYS A 90 11.95 21.65 1.23
N LYS A 91 12.05 20.35 1.51
CA LYS A 91 13.30 19.68 1.93
C LYS A 91 14.06 19.08 0.76
N GLY A 92 13.36 18.73 -0.31
CA GLY A 92 13.94 18.15 -1.52
C GLY A 92 12.83 17.73 -2.49
N LYS A 93 13.20 17.59 -3.75
CA LYS A 93 12.29 17.21 -4.84
C LYS A 93 12.85 16.05 -5.67
N HIS A 94 13.69 15.22 -5.08
CA HIS A 94 14.26 14.07 -5.77
C HIS A 94 13.64 12.77 -5.28
N ILE A 95 13.23 11.93 -6.20
CA ILE A 95 12.64 10.61 -5.97
C ILE A 95 13.52 9.58 -6.67
N ILE A 96 13.83 8.49 -5.98
CA ILE A 96 14.55 7.34 -6.54
C ILE A 96 13.59 6.16 -6.58
N THR A 97 13.47 5.53 -7.74
CA THR A 97 12.64 4.35 -7.96
C THR A 97 13.33 3.41 -8.94
N THR A 98 12.74 2.26 -9.25
CA THR A 98 13.29 1.32 -10.23
C THR A 98 12.57 1.40 -11.57
N ALA A 99 13.23 0.91 -12.63
CA ALA A 99 12.65 0.89 -13.97
C ALA A 99 11.55 -0.17 -14.15
N VAL A 100 11.40 -1.10 -13.19
CA VAL A 100 10.49 -2.27 -13.28
C VAL A 100 9.32 -2.20 -12.29
N GLU A 101 9.05 -1.04 -11.73
CA GLU A 101 7.96 -0.83 -10.80
C GLU A 101 6.58 -1.07 -11.45
N HIS A 102 5.61 -1.39 -10.61
CA HIS A 102 4.21 -1.41 -11.03
C HIS A 102 3.77 -0.03 -11.55
N HIS A 103 2.83 0.00 -12.47
CA HIS A 103 2.31 1.23 -13.08
C HIS A 103 1.78 2.26 -12.05
N ALA A 104 1.27 1.81 -10.91
CA ALA A 104 0.85 2.68 -9.82
C ALA A 104 1.98 3.58 -9.31
N VAL A 105 3.22 3.06 -9.26
CA VAL A 105 4.43 3.81 -8.90
C VAL A 105 4.92 4.63 -10.10
N LEU A 106 5.14 3.98 -11.27
CA LEU A 106 5.71 4.65 -12.45
C LEU A 106 4.88 5.84 -12.92
N TYR A 107 3.55 5.68 -13.02
CA TYR A 107 2.70 6.79 -13.49
C TYR A 107 2.60 7.91 -12.46
N THR A 108 2.64 7.59 -11.18
CA THR A 108 2.70 8.60 -10.12
C THR A 108 4.03 9.35 -10.15
N CYS A 109 5.15 8.67 -10.36
CA CYS A 109 6.44 9.34 -10.56
C CYS A 109 6.42 10.27 -11.78
N ARG A 110 5.93 9.81 -12.94
CA ARG A 110 5.77 10.65 -14.14
C ARG A 110 4.84 11.85 -13.93
N TYR A 111 3.81 11.70 -13.11
CA TYR A 111 2.96 12.82 -12.71
C TYR A 111 3.74 13.84 -11.87
N LEU A 112 4.51 13.36 -10.89
CA LEU A 112 5.33 14.22 -10.03
C LEU A 112 6.44 14.95 -10.80
N GLU A 113 7.03 14.34 -11.83
CA GLU A 113 7.97 15.03 -12.75
C GLU A 113 7.32 16.27 -13.37
N LYS A 114 6.06 16.16 -13.82
CA LYS A 114 5.30 17.32 -14.35
C LYS A 114 5.01 18.38 -13.30
N GLN A 115 5.11 18.04 -12.02
CA GLN A 115 4.99 18.96 -10.88
C GLN A 115 6.34 19.54 -10.41
N GLY A 116 7.42 19.27 -11.17
CA GLY A 116 8.75 19.79 -10.90
C GLY A 116 9.57 18.97 -9.90
N PHE A 117 9.24 17.67 -9.74
CA PHE A 117 10.10 16.72 -9.08
C PHE A 117 11.08 16.11 -10.08
N GLU A 118 12.25 15.73 -9.60
CA GLU A 118 13.21 14.95 -10.37
C GLU A 118 13.11 13.47 -9.97
N VAL A 119 13.04 12.57 -10.94
CA VAL A 119 12.93 11.13 -10.69
C VAL A 119 14.11 10.40 -11.30
N THR A 120 14.82 9.64 -10.49
CA THR A 120 15.85 8.71 -10.96
C THR A 120 15.26 7.30 -11.03
N TYR A 121 15.18 6.74 -12.22
CA TYR A 121 14.77 5.36 -12.47
C TYR A 121 16.02 4.48 -12.54
N LEU A 122 16.27 3.73 -11.47
CA LEU A 122 17.42 2.83 -11.42
C LEU A 122 17.25 1.66 -12.39
N PRO A 123 18.27 1.35 -13.20
CA PRO A 123 18.26 0.13 -14.00
C PRO A 123 18.38 -1.10 -13.09
N VAL A 124 17.79 -2.19 -13.53
CA VAL A 124 17.87 -3.47 -12.85
C VAL A 124 18.71 -4.47 -13.63
N ASP A 125 19.19 -5.50 -12.95
CA ASP A 125 19.87 -6.64 -13.58
C ASP A 125 18.85 -7.58 -14.29
N GLU A 126 19.34 -8.66 -14.88
CA GLU A 126 18.52 -9.69 -15.55
C GLU A 126 17.50 -10.37 -14.63
N PHE A 127 17.66 -10.26 -13.30
CA PHE A 127 16.76 -10.80 -12.27
C PHE A 127 15.84 -9.72 -11.66
N GLY A 128 15.84 -8.49 -12.18
CA GLY A 128 15.02 -7.40 -11.68
C GLY A 128 15.52 -6.76 -10.37
N ARG A 129 16.82 -6.92 -10.03
CA ARG A 129 17.39 -6.44 -8.76
C ARG A 129 18.16 -5.14 -8.94
N VAL A 130 18.14 -4.31 -7.89
CA VAL A 130 19.02 -3.15 -7.70
C VAL A 130 19.98 -3.40 -6.54
N THR A 131 21.13 -2.75 -6.56
CA THR A 131 22.12 -2.82 -5.47
C THR A 131 22.03 -1.61 -4.55
N ALA A 132 22.47 -1.77 -3.31
CA ALA A 132 22.58 -0.66 -2.37
C ALA A 132 23.53 0.45 -2.89
N GLU A 133 24.55 0.08 -3.68
CA GLU A 133 25.49 1.02 -4.29
C GLU A 133 24.80 1.92 -5.31
N GLN A 134 24.01 1.34 -6.23
CA GLN A 134 23.22 2.12 -7.19
C GLN A 134 22.30 3.14 -6.50
N VAL A 135 21.66 2.74 -5.38
CA VAL A 135 20.84 3.67 -4.60
C VAL A 135 21.69 4.76 -3.97
N ARG A 136 22.83 4.41 -3.38
CA ARG A 136 23.75 5.38 -2.74
C ARG A 136 24.28 6.42 -3.73
N GLU A 137 24.65 5.99 -4.92
CA GLU A 137 25.13 6.87 -6.00
C GLU A 137 24.02 7.79 -6.54
N ALA A 138 22.77 7.36 -6.48
CA ALA A 138 21.64 8.15 -6.93
C ALA A 138 21.15 9.18 -5.89
N ILE A 139 21.55 9.07 -4.61
CA ILE A 139 21.18 10.04 -3.57
C ILE A 139 21.85 11.38 -3.87
N ARG A 140 21.06 12.44 -3.82
CA ARG A 140 21.51 13.84 -3.99
C ARG A 140 21.42 14.59 -2.68
N PRO A 141 22.22 15.66 -2.53
CA PRO A 141 22.16 16.55 -1.35
C PRO A 141 20.79 17.19 -1.15
#